data_ac75898505073228a218f8dc2dd62ad1
#
_entry.id   ac75898505073228a218f8dc2dd62ad1
#
_cell.length_a   1.000
_cell.length_b   1.000
_cell.length_c   1.000
_cell.angle_alpha   90.00
_cell.angle_beta   90.00
_cell.angle_gamma   90.00
#
_symmetry.space_group_name_H-M   'P 1'
#
loop_
_entity.id
_entity.type
_entity.pdbx_description
1 polymer ?
#
loop_
_entity_poly.entity_id
_entity_poly.type
_entity_poly.pdbx_seq_one_letter_code
_entity_poly.pdbx_strand_id
1 'polypeptide(L)'
;MGLKYDEENMFVPMIVIIEKDAPSEAVIRSAEELGVPVVNNIMLAKNLSSYGKPGESIPEATFRDVSVMFARLGSQKRRPPSKRPLKKCQGLSMKIRRPVSVELGESLFSLTDEKPGREALIARPLAVTRKRLMRLLGFIIPPFRISRGLKLKPDEYRILFKGLEAGRGRLELGWYPGENTGIPISALIGSFEPRRMIPDIMNKPENLRAVAKAVSAVIVRHVNEIIQRRAPELLGRDEVQAILDTAEEKYPVVTGEVKSLISLGIIREILQGLVSEQVSIRHMSVILETLADWASFGPAPSEVIIEQIRQSLKRQICLEYADDKLTLRVLTLEPKMDKDFASQGAATGDQEAENRENLISSAVQGMEEKGFPPVILCSPKARSQLKEATRRKLPNLAVLSYMEIPPDIKVEPVGEIRHKG
;
A
#
# COMPACT_ATOMS: atom_id res chain seq x y z
N MET A 1 -8.97 -25.47 -29.80
CA MET A 1 -9.22 -24.16 -29.15
C MET A 1 -8.38 -24.06 -27.88
N GLY A 2 -7.72 -22.94 -27.65
CA GLY A 2 -6.92 -22.64 -26.44
C GLY A 2 -7.57 -21.55 -25.62
N LEU A 3 -7.67 -21.75 -24.30
CA LEU A 3 -8.11 -20.76 -23.32
C LEU A 3 -6.96 -20.39 -22.42
N LYS A 4 -6.82 -19.10 -22.12
CA LYS A 4 -5.91 -18.58 -21.12
C LYS A 4 -6.72 -18.07 -19.93
N TYR A 5 -6.37 -18.52 -18.75
CA TYR A 5 -6.93 -18.04 -17.50
C TYR A 5 -5.85 -17.91 -16.45
N ASP A 6 -5.80 -16.76 -15.82
CA ASP A 6 -4.94 -16.47 -14.70
C ASP A 6 -5.81 -15.98 -13.54
N GLU A 7 -5.96 -16.84 -12.54
CA GLU A 7 -6.84 -16.63 -11.39
C GLU A 7 -6.49 -15.36 -10.59
N GLU A 8 -5.24 -14.88 -10.71
CA GLU A 8 -4.77 -13.68 -9.99
C GLU A 8 -4.95 -12.39 -10.80
N ASN A 9 -4.98 -12.46 -12.15
CA ASN A 9 -4.94 -11.28 -13.02
C ASN A 9 -6.13 -11.15 -13.98
N MET A 10 -6.99 -12.18 -14.12
CA MET A 10 -8.08 -12.18 -15.06
C MET A 10 -9.40 -12.49 -14.36
N PHE A 11 -10.42 -11.64 -14.58
CA PHE A 11 -11.78 -11.89 -14.08
C PHE A 11 -12.52 -12.97 -14.88
N VAL A 12 -12.17 -13.12 -16.15
CA VAL A 12 -12.82 -14.02 -17.09
C VAL A 12 -11.74 -14.64 -17.98
N PRO A 13 -11.81 -15.96 -18.28
CA PRO A 13 -10.92 -16.59 -19.25
C PRO A 13 -11.01 -15.95 -20.63
N MET A 14 -9.88 -15.92 -21.34
CA MET A 14 -9.77 -15.37 -22.69
C MET A 14 -9.50 -16.48 -23.70
N ILE A 15 -10.10 -16.36 -24.88
CA ILE A 15 -9.85 -17.26 -26.01
C ILE A 15 -8.55 -16.84 -26.68
N VAL A 16 -7.55 -17.72 -26.69
CA VAL A 16 -6.25 -17.44 -27.30
C VAL A 16 -6.19 -17.93 -28.74
N ILE A 17 -6.74 -19.11 -29.00
CA ILE A 17 -6.66 -19.76 -30.30
C ILE A 17 -7.97 -20.50 -30.64
N ILE A 18 -8.45 -20.37 -31.88
CA ILE A 18 -9.52 -21.17 -32.43
C ILE A 18 -9.02 -21.77 -33.73
N GLU A 19 -8.78 -23.08 -33.74
CA GLU A 19 -8.41 -23.83 -34.93
C GLU A 19 -9.46 -24.91 -35.21
N LYS A 20 -9.71 -25.17 -36.48
CA LYS A 20 -10.64 -26.19 -36.96
C LYS A 20 -9.87 -27.15 -37.88
N ASP A 21 -10.29 -28.41 -37.89
CA ASP A 21 -9.76 -29.47 -38.73
C ASP A 21 -8.27 -29.85 -38.47
N ALA A 22 -7.49 -30.17 -39.49
CA ALA A 22 -6.12 -30.67 -39.39
C ALA A 22 -5.13 -29.81 -38.57
N PRO A 23 -5.21 -28.46 -38.57
CA PRO A 23 -4.37 -27.63 -37.70
C PRO A 23 -4.61 -27.84 -36.20
N SER A 24 -5.81 -28.32 -35.81
CA SER A 24 -6.14 -28.54 -34.39
C SER A 24 -5.30 -29.65 -33.74
N GLU A 25 -4.91 -30.67 -34.50
CA GLU A 25 -4.07 -31.75 -33.99
C GLU A 25 -2.64 -31.27 -33.68
N ALA A 26 -2.11 -30.36 -34.49
CA ALA A 26 -0.79 -29.76 -34.25
C ALA A 26 -0.80 -28.92 -32.95
N VAL A 27 -1.88 -28.16 -32.71
CA VAL A 27 -2.04 -27.39 -31.48
C VAL A 27 -2.17 -28.31 -30.24
N ILE A 28 -2.88 -29.43 -30.36
CA ILE A 28 -3.00 -30.42 -29.29
C ILE A 28 -1.65 -31.03 -28.95
N ARG A 29 -0.87 -31.47 -29.93
CA ARG A 29 0.48 -32.03 -29.74
C ARG A 29 1.40 -31.01 -29.05
N SER A 30 1.42 -29.78 -29.53
CA SER A 30 2.23 -28.71 -28.92
C SER A 30 1.80 -28.42 -27.47
N ALA A 31 0.50 -28.47 -27.18
CA ALA A 31 0.00 -28.30 -25.82
C ALA A 31 0.46 -29.45 -24.89
N GLU A 32 0.42 -30.70 -25.38
CA GLU A 32 0.90 -31.88 -24.64
C GLU A 32 2.40 -31.82 -24.37
N GLU A 33 3.20 -31.44 -25.38
CA GLU A 33 4.65 -31.28 -25.27
C GLU A 33 5.03 -30.18 -24.25
N LEU A 34 4.27 -29.11 -24.18
CA LEU A 34 4.46 -28.00 -23.24
C LEU A 34 3.80 -28.23 -21.88
N GLY A 35 3.17 -29.39 -21.66
CA GLY A 35 2.50 -29.73 -20.41
C GLY A 35 1.24 -28.89 -20.12
N VAL A 36 0.62 -28.32 -21.16
CA VAL A 36 -0.65 -27.60 -21.06
C VAL A 36 -1.80 -28.64 -21.02
N PRO A 37 -2.68 -28.61 -20.02
CA PRO A 37 -3.77 -29.57 -19.91
C PRO A 37 -4.71 -29.52 -21.12
N VAL A 38 -4.98 -30.66 -21.73
CA VAL A 38 -5.94 -30.81 -22.83
C VAL A 38 -7.22 -31.49 -22.32
N VAL A 39 -8.37 -30.86 -22.57
CA VAL A 39 -9.69 -31.38 -22.16
C VAL A 39 -10.54 -31.62 -23.39
N ASN A 40 -11.01 -32.86 -23.55
CA ASN A 40 -11.92 -33.18 -24.63
C ASN A 40 -13.38 -32.87 -24.24
N ASN A 41 -13.90 -31.75 -24.74
CA ASN A 41 -15.30 -31.35 -24.58
C ASN A 41 -15.82 -30.70 -25.88
N ILE A 42 -16.37 -31.50 -26.74
CA ILE A 42 -16.82 -31.11 -28.09
C ILE A 42 -17.94 -30.06 -28.03
N MET A 43 -18.88 -30.20 -27.08
CA MET A 43 -20.02 -29.27 -26.97
C MET A 43 -19.52 -27.87 -26.51
N LEU A 44 -18.68 -27.82 -25.52
CA LEU A 44 -18.10 -26.55 -25.03
C LEU A 44 -17.24 -25.91 -26.11
N ALA A 45 -16.41 -26.68 -26.81
CA ALA A 45 -15.58 -26.19 -27.90
C ALA A 45 -16.43 -25.60 -29.07
N LYS A 46 -17.55 -26.23 -29.43
CA LYS A 46 -18.49 -25.71 -30.44
C LYS A 46 -19.13 -24.39 -29.96
N ASN A 47 -19.64 -24.34 -28.75
CA ASN A 47 -20.28 -23.13 -28.20
C ASN A 47 -19.28 -21.94 -28.16
N LEU A 48 -18.07 -22.18 -27.66
CA LEU A 48 -17.02 -21.15 -27.62
C LEU A 48 -16.57 -20.70 -29.03
N SER A 49 -16.53 -21.64 -30.03
CA SER A 49 -16.13 -21.29 -31.39
C SER A 49 -17.23 -20.60 -32.19
N SER A 50 -18.49 -20.76 -31.79
CA SER A 50 -19.61 -20.12 -32.45
C SER A 50 -19.83 -18.67 -32.04
N TYR A 51 -19.48 -18.34 -30.82
CA TYR A 51 -19.79 -17.03 -30.21
C TYR A 51 -18.57 -16.24 -29.78
N GLY A 52 -17.37 -16.84 -29.76
CA GLY A 52 -16.14 -16.17 -29.30
C GLY A 52 -15.15 -15.95 -30.43
N LYS A 53 -14.24 -14.96 -30.23
CA LYS A 53 -13.13 -14.66 -31.15
C LYS A 53 -11.81 -14.74 -30.43
N PRO A 54 -10.69 -15.10 -31.09
CA PRO A 54 -9.37 -15.02 -30.50
C PRO A 54 -9.06 -13.60 -30.01
N GLY A 55 -8.54 -13.49 -28.78
CA GLY A 55 -8.25 -12.22 -28.13
C GLY A 55 -9.41 -11.64 -27.31
N GLU A 56 -10.59 -12.23 -27.35
CA GLU A 56 -11.76 -11.80 -26.58
C GLU A 56 -12.00 -12.70 -25.36
N SER A 57 -12.71 -12.16 -24.37
CA SER A 57 -13.20 -12.95 -23.22
C SER A 57 -14.23 -13.99 -23.70
N ILE A 58 -14.34 -15.11 -22.98
CA ILE A 58 -15.35 -16.12 -23.29
C ILE A 58 -16.76 -15.53 -23.18
N PRO A 59 -17.73 -16.01 -24.01
CA PRO A 59 -19.13 -15.58 -23.91
C PRO A 59 -19.77 -15.94 -22.58
N GLU A 60 -20.60 -15.06 -22.03
CA GLU A 60 -21.27 -15.25 -20.72
C GLU A 60 -22.02 -16.56 -20.60
N ALA A 61 -22.68 -17.00 -21.70
CA ALA A 61 -23.40 -18.26 -21.76
C ALA A 61 -22.53 -19.51 -21.48
N THR A 62 -21.18 -19.36 -21.59
CA THR A 62 -20.23 -20.47 -21.40
C THR A 62 -19.51 -20.41 -20.06
N PHE A 63 -19.71 -19.35 -19.24
CA PHE A 63 -19.00 -19.15 -17.96
C PHE A 63 -19.12 -20.34 -17.02
N ARG A 64 -20.31 -20.88 -16.86
CA ARG A 64 -20.59 -22.03 -15.98
C ARG A 64 -19.79 -23.27 -16.38
N ASP A 65 -19.81 -23.60 -17.67
CA ASP A 65 -19.19 -24.83 -18.19
C ASP A 65 -17.67 -24.71 -18.16
N VAL A 66 -17.12 -23.52 -18.46
CA VAL A 66 -15.70 -23.24 -18.38
C VAL A 66 -15.23 -23.24 -16.92
N SER A 67 -15.99 -22.70 -15.97
CA SER A 67 -15.62 -22.72 -14.54
C SER A 67 -15.57 -24.15 -14.00
N VAL A 68 -16.51 -25.00 -14.37
CA VAL A 68 -16.51 -26.44 -13.99
C VAL A 68 -15.29 -27.16 -14.57
N MET A 69 -14.92 -26.83 -15.82
CA MET A 69 -13.73 -27.40 -16.46
C MET A 69 -12.44 -27.01 -15.72
N PHE A 70 -12.25 -25.74 -15.38
CA PHE A 70 -11.07 -25.28 -14.63
C PHE A 70 -11.04 -25.86 -13.21
N ALA A 71 -12.17 -25.99 -12.53
CA ALA A 71 -12.25 -26.64 -11.22
C ALA A 71 -11.81 -28.11 -11.27
N ARG A 72 -12.17 -28.85 -12.32
CA ARG A 72 -11.69 -30.22 -12.55
C ARG A 72 -10.20 -30.30 -12.84
N LEU A 73 -9.64 -29.38 -13.60
CA LEU A 73 -8.21 -29.30 -13.88
C LEU A 73 -7.42 -28.95 -12.61
N GLY A 74 -7.92 -28.07 -11.75
CA GLY A 74 -7.31 -27.75 -10.46
C GLY A 74 -7.27 -28.95 -9.50
N SER A 75 -8.26 -29.82 -9.54
CA SER A 75 -8.30 -31.04 -8.70
C SER A 75 -7.35 -32.15 -9.18
N GLN A 76 -7.03 -32.20 -10.46
CA GLN A 76 -6.07 -33.17 -11.02
C GLN A 76 -4.59 -32.83 -10.71
N LYS A 77 -4.25 -31.59 -10.43
CA LYS A 77 -2.89 -31.18 -10.05
C LYS A 77 -2.42 -31.66 -8.66
N ARG A 78 -3.26 -32.41 -7.92
CA ARG A 78 -2.93 -32.90 -6.57
C ARG A 78 -2.38 -34.34 -6.50
N ARG A 79 -1.98 -34.98 -7.61
CA ARG A 79 -1.21 -36.24 -7.55
C ARG A 79 0.28 -35.93 -7.49
N PRO A 80 1.00 -36.39 -6.45
CA PRO A 80 2.46 -36.18 -6.39
C PRO A 80 3.14 -37.02 -7.49
N PRO A 81 4.05 -36.46 -8.29
CA PRO A 81 4.85 -37.24 -9.20
C PRO A 81 5.82 -38.12 -8.42
N SER A 82 5.99 -39.37 -8.88
CA SER A 82 6.90 -40.38 -8.36
C SER A 82 8.32 -39.85 -8.25
N LYS A 83 8.94 -40.19 -7.11
CA LYS A 83 10.31 -39.84 -6.71
C LYS A 83 11.35 -40.27 -7.75
N ARG A 84 11.96 -39.34 -8.46
CA ARG A 84 13.35 -39.42 -8.92
C ARG A 84 14.12 -38.28 -8.22
N PRO A 85 15.30 -38.57 -7.63
CA PRO A 85 16.04 -37.54 -6.92
C PRO A 85 16.71 -36.59 -7.91
N LEU A 86 16.09 -35.48 -8.20
CA LEU A 86 16.77 -34.35 -8.83
C LEU A 86 17.64 -33.68 -7.76
N LYS A 87 18.94 -33.60 -8.04
CA LYS A 87 19.93 -32.85 -7.28
C LYS A 87 19.34 -31.48 -6.89
N LYS A 88 19.39 -31.20 -5.60
CA LYS A 88 19.07 -29.87 -5.04
C LYS A 88 19.96 -28.80 -5.70
N CYS A 89 19.50 -28.24 -6.79
CA CYS A 89 19.80 -26.84 -7.05
C CYS A 89 18.96 -26.04 -6.10
N GLN A 90 19.57 -25.43 -5.10
CA GLN A 90 18.96 -24.36 -4.34
C GLN A 90 18.79 -23.16 -5.28
N GLY A 91 17.82 -23.27 -6.21
CA GLY A 91 17.36 -22.19 -7.05
C GLY A 91 16.48 -21.28 -6.19
N LEU A 92 16.86 -20.03 -6.13
CA LEU A 92 15.99 -18.97 -5.65
C LEU A 92 14.59 -19.17 -6.28
N SER A 93 13.67 -19.69 -5.50
CA SER A 93 12.24 -19.60 -5.81
C SER A 93 11.94 -18.11 -5.88
N MET A 94 11.69 -17.58 -7.07
CA MET A 94 11.04 -16.28 -7.25
C MET A 94 9.62 -16.42 -6.72
N LYS A 95 9.47 -16.54 -5.40
CA LYS A 95 8.19 -16.36 -4.73
C LYS A 95 7.77 -14.94 -5.04
N ILE A 96 6.55 -14.78 -5.56
CA ILE A 96 5.86 -13.49 -5.64
C ILE A 96 6.26 -12.71 -4.40
N ARG A 97 6.99 -11.61 -4.59
CA ARG A 97 7.50 -10.80 -3.50
C ARG A 97 6.31 -10.19 -2.80
N ARG A 98 5.87 -10.80 -1.71
CA ARG A 98 4.93 -10.19 -0.79
C ARG A 98 5.76 -9.40 0.21
N PRO A 99 5.95 -8.09 -0.02
CA PRO A 99 6.88 -7.30 0.76
C PRO A 99 6.43 -7.14 2.20
N VAL A 100 5.14 -7.33 2.48
CA VAL A 100 4.57 -7.23 3.81
C VAL A 100 3.93 -8.54 4.22
N SER A 101 4.34 -9.08 5.35
CA SER A 101 3.71 -10.25 5.96
C SER A 101 3.45 -10.02 7.44
N VAL A 102 2.33 -10.55 7.92
CA VAL A 102 1.92 -10.52 9.32
C VAL A 102 1.97 -11.96 9.82
N GLU A 103 2.82 -12.21 10.80
CA GLU A 103 2.90 -13.49 11.49
C GLU A 103 2.17 -13.38 12.82
N LEU A 104 1.29 -14.33 13.10
CA LEU A 104 0.44 -14.37 14.27
C LEU A 104 0.78 -15.56 15.13
N GLY A 105 0.85 -15.38 16.45
CA GLY A 105 0.90 -16.45 17.41
C GLY A 105 -0.38 -17.29 17.39
N GLU A 106 -0.37 -18.43 18.02
CA GLU A 106 -1.43 -19.45 17.93
C GLU A 106 -2.83 -18.91 18.26
N SER A 107 -2.96 -18.18 19.38
CA SER A 107 -4.25 -17.64 19.81
C SER A 107 -4.80 -16.58 18.85
N LEU A 108 -3.91 -15.74 18.27
CA LEU A 108 -4.30 -14.74 17.29
C LEU A 108 -4.59 -15.36 15.93
N PHE A 109 -3.85 -16.40 15.56
CA PHE A 109 -4.04 -17.09 14.27
C PHE A 109 -5.38 -17.83 14.21
N SER A 110 -5.87 -18.37 15.33
CA SER A 110 -7.19 -19.00 15.41
C SER A 110 -8.35 -18.04 15.08
N LEU A 111 -8.12 -16.70 15.17
CA LEU A 111 -9.08 -15.68 14.79
C LEU A 111 -9.11 -15.43 13.27
N THR A 112 -8.18 -16.02 12.50
CA THR A 112 -8.16 -15.93 11.04
C THR A 112 -8.95 -17.04 10.35
N ASP A 113 -9.32 -18.11 11.07
CA ASP A 113 -10.00 -19.27 10.51
C ASP A 113 -11.38 -18.90 9.94
N GLU A 114 -11.54 -19.11 8.65
CA GLU A 114 -12.82 -19.03 7.95
C GLU A 114 -13.62 -20.29 8.24
N LYS A 115 -14.42 -20.28 9.30
CA LYS A 115 -15.48 -21.30 9.48
C LYS A 115 -16.78 -20.79 8.84
N PRO A 116 -17.67 -21.69 8.34
CA PRO A 116 -18.97 -21.27 7.81
C PRO A 116 -19.68 -20.34 8.80
N GLY A 117 -19.97 -19.11 8.38
CA GLY A 117 -20.54 -18.04 9.21
C GLY A 117 -19.57 -17.18 10.01
N ARG A 118 -18.25 -17.40 9.93
CA ARG A 118 -17.22 -16.50 10.45
C ARG A 118 -16.54 -15.77 9.28
N GLU A 119 -16.72 -14.46 9.22
CA GLU A 119 -15.95 -13.62 8.30
C GLU A 119 -14.47 -13.66 8.69
N ALA A 120 -13.58 -13.50 7.71
CA ALA A 120 -12.14 -13.36 7.93
C ALA A 120 -11.85 -12.06 8.72
N LEU A 121 -11.87 -12.17 10.05
CA LEU A 121 -11.89 -11.03 10.97
C LEU A 121 -10.59 -10.19 10.94
N ILE A 122 -9.47 -10.78 10.53
CA ILE A 122 -8.19 -10.08 10.40
C ILE A 122 -7.86 -9.83 8.92
N ALA A 123 -8.10 -10.79 8.03
CA ALA A 123 -7.71 -10.68 6.63
C ALA A 123 -8.51 -9.60 5.88
N ARG A 124 -9.83 -9.50 6.12
CA ARG A 124 -10.69 -8.51 5.47
C ARG A 124 -10.33 -7.06 5.82
N PRO A 125 -10.17 -6.67 7.10
CA PRO A 125 -9.70 -5.33 7.45
C PRO A 125 -8.33 -4.98 6.88
N LEU A 126 -7.38 -5.92 6.84
CA LEU A 126 -6.08 -5.72 6.20
C LEU A 126 -6.22 -5.48 4.70
N ALA A 127 -7.09 -6.23 4.01
CA ALA A 127 -7.36 -6.01 2.59
C ALA A 127 -8.01 -4.64 2.32
N VAL A 128 -8.93 -4.19 3.18
CA VAL A 128 -9.54 -2.85 3.10
C VAL A 128 -8.48 -1.76 3.30
N THR A 129 -7.61 -1.92 4.32
CA THR A 129 -6.52 -0.99 4.58
C THR A 129 -5.54 -0.92 3.42
N ARG A 130 -5.19 -2.06 2.82
CA ARG A 130 -4.38 -2.09 1.60
C ARG A 130 -5.00 -1.25 0.47
N LYS A 131 -6.30 -1.43 0.20
CA LYS A 131 -7.01 -0.64 -0.83
C LYS A 131 -7.02 0.86 -0.51
N ARG A 132 -7.14 1.22 0.77
CA ARG A 132 -7.05 2.61 1.22
C ARG A 132 -5.64 3.18 0.97
N LEU A 133 -4.61 2.44 1.36
CA LEU A 133 -3.21 2.84 1.15
C LEU A 133 -2.86 2.97 -0.33
N MET A 134 -3.35 2.07 -1.19
CA MET A 134 -3.17 2.18 -2.65
C MET A 134 -3.80 3.46 -3.20
N ARG A 135 -4.97 3.86 -2.70
CA ARG A 135 -5.62 5.12 -3.09
C ARG A 135 -4.85 6.34 -2.58
N LEU A 136 -4.34 6.28 -1.36
CA LEU A 136 -3.56 7.36 -0.75
C LEU A 136 -2.21 7.56 -1.46
N LEU A 137 -1.46 6.48 -1.64
CA LEU A 137 -0.10 6.53 -2.19
C LEU A 137 -0.07 6.60 -3.72
N GLY A 138 -1.12 6.12 -4.39
CA GLY A 138 -1.27 6.20 -5.85
C GLY A 138 -0.60 5.08 -6.63
N PHE A 139 -0.17 4.00 -5.99
CA PHE A 139 0.40 2.84 -6.66
C PHE A 139 -0.08 1.51 -6.06
N ILE A 140 0.14 0.41 -6.77
CA ILE A 140 -0.31 -0.91 -6.36
C ILE A 140 0.60 -1.47 -5.26
N ILE A 141 -0.01 -1.75 -4.09
CA ILE A 141 0.66 -2.45 -3.00
C ILE A 141 0.29 -3.94 -3.10
N PRO A 142 1.28 -4.85 -3.16
CA PRO A 142 1.02 -6.28 -3.18
C PRO A 142 0.18 -6.77 -1.99
N PRO A 143 -0.55 -7.89 -2.13
CA PRO A 143 -1.35 -8.44 -1.03
C PRO A 143 -0.49 -8.77 0.19
N PHE A 144 -1.01 -8.50 1.38
CA PHE A 144 -0.35 -8.87 2.62
C PHE A 144 -0.46 -10.38 2.84
N ARG A 145 0.63 -10.99 3.28
CA ARG A 145 0.61 -12.39 3.69
C ARG A 145 0.30 -12.48 5.18
N ILE A 146 -0.67 -13.29 5.53
CA ILE A 146 -0.92 -13.68 6.92
C ILE A 146 -0.44 -15.12 7.09
N SER A 147 0.33 -15.39 8.13
CA SER A 147 0.85 -16.72 8.41
C SER A 147 1.01 -16.95 9.92
N ARG A 148 1.02 -18.23 10.30
CA ARG A 148 1.28 -18.63 11.67
C ARG A 148 2.76 -18.46 11.99
N GLY A 149 3.06 -17.80 13.10
CA GLY A 149 4.42 -17.57 13.59
C GLY A 149 4.81 -18.64 14.60
N LEU A 150 5.48 -19.72 14.16
CA LEU A 150 5.85 -20.86 15.00
C LEU A 150 6.75 -20.50 16.20
N LYS A 151 7.44 -19.37 16.15
CA LYS A 151 8.36 -18.90 17.21
C LYS A 151 7.77 -17.77 18.06
N LEU A 152 6.52 -17.40 17.82
CA LEU A 152 5.84 -16.35 18.57
C LEU A 152 5.10 -16.95 19.76
N LYS A 153 4.97 -16.18 20.82
CA LYS A 153 4.03 -16.52 21.91
C LYS A 153 2.60 -16.52 21.37
N PRO A 154 1.66 -17.25 22.00
CA PRO A 154 0.30 -17.39 21.49
C PRO A 154 -0.42 -16.05 21.21
N ASP A 155 -0.12 -15.02 21.98
CA ASP A 155 -0.71 -13.68 21.99
C ASP A 155 0.15 -12.61 21.29
N GLU A 156 1.26 -13.02 20.67
CA GLU A 156 2.16 -12.12 19.94
C GLU A 156 1.84 -12.07 18.45
N TYR A 157 2.14 -10.92 17.84
CA TYR A 157 2.21 -10.79 16.38
C TYR A 157 3.50 -10.08 15.97
N ARG A 158 3.90 -10.35 14.74
CA ARG A 158 5.08 -9.76 14.12
C ARG A 158 4.76 -9.33 12.70
N ILE A 159 5.20 -8.13 12.33
CA ILE A 159 5.06 -7.60 10.97
C ILE A 159 6.44 -7.64 10.33
N LEU A 160 6.53 -8.32 9.21
CA LEU A 160 7.76 -8.38 8.41
C LEU A 160 7.59 -7.49 7.18
N PHE A 161 8.59 -6.67 6.92
CA PHE A 161 8.72 -5.86 5.73
C PHE A 161 9.93 -6.33 4.95
N LYS A 162 9.73 -6.81 3.71
CA LYS A 162 10.77 -7.45 2.86
C LYS A 162 11.54 -8.57 3.58
N GLY A 163 10.85 -9.30 4.46
CA GLY A 163 11.41 -10.41 5.22
C GLY A 163 12.14 -10.02 6.51
N LEU A 164 12.30 -8.74 6.79
CA LEU A 164 12.88 -8.22 8.03
C LEU A 164 11.78 -7.78 9.00
N GLU A 165 12.01 -7.99 10.29
CA GLU A 165 11.07 -7.54 11.31
C GLU A 165 11.00 -6.01 11.32
N ALA A 166 9.79 -5.49 11.07
CA ALA A 166 9.50 -4.06 11.05
C ALA A 166 8.67 -3.62 12.25
N GLY A 167 7.98 -4.55 12.89
CA GLY A 167 7.22 -4.29 14.10
C GLY A 167 6.79 -5.59 14.77
N ARG A 168 6.59 -5.51 16.08
CA ARG A 168 6.10 -6.61 16.91
C ARG A 168 5.13 -6.04 17.94
N GLY A 169 4.17 -6.81 18.37
CA GLY A 169 3.28 -6.46 19.44
C GLY A 169 2.77 -7.69 20.15
N ARG A 170 2.29 -7.49 21.36
CA ARG A 170 1.64 -8.49 22.18
C ARG A 170 0.23 -8.00 22.51
N LEU A 171 -0.76 -8.86 22.30
CA LEU A 171 -2.16 -8.57 22.54
C LEU A 171 -2.69 -9.54 23.57
N GLU A 172 -2.69 -9.10 24.80
CA GLU A 172 -3.22 -9.94 25.89
C GLU A 172 -4.74 -10.10 25.73
N LEU A 173 -5.15 -11.26 25.23
CA LEU A 173 -6.56 -11.60 24.98
C LEU A 173 -7.40 -11.69 26.26
N GLY A 174 -6.82 -11.34 27.39
CA GLY A 174 -7.35 -11.40 28.72
C GLY A 174 -8.19 -10.21 29.17
N TRP A 175 -8.27 -9.15 28.38
CA TRP A 175 -8.97 -7.95 28.81
C TRP A 175 -10.01 -7.50 27.79
N TYR A 176 -11.26 -7.47 28.24
CA TYR A 176 -12.40 -6.91 27.54
C TYR A 176 -12.78 -5.58 28.20
N PRO A 177 -12.76 -4.44 27.51
CA PRO A 177 -13.35 -3.22 28.04
C PRO A 177 -14.87 -3.45 28.09
N GLY A 178 -15.44 -3.43 29.26
CA GLY A 178 -16.90 -3.45 29.43
C GLY A 178 -17.53 -2.30 28.60
N GLU A 179 -18.77 -2.49 28.18
CA GLU A 179 -19.50 -1.64 27.21
C GLU A 179 -19.59 -0.14 27.57
N ASN A 180 -19.10 0.29 28.75
CA ASN A 180 -19.22 1.66 29.27
C ASN A 180 -17.91 2.39 29.58
N THR A 181 -16.74 1.85 29.23
CA THR A 181 -15.50 2.59 29.40
C THR A 181 -15.05 3.13 28.04
N GLY A 182 -15.39 4.37 27.74
CA GLY A 182 -14.92 5.12 26.57
C GLY A 182 -13.42 5.38 26.59
N ILE A 183 -12.61 4.34 26.79
CA ILE A 183 -11.15 4.41 26.71
C ILE A 183 -10.78 4.41 25.23
N PRO A 184 -10.21 5.49 24.70
CA PRO A 184 -9.77 5.53 23.32
C PRO A 184 -8.70 4.46 23.09
N ILE A 185 -8.77 3.80 21.94
CA ILE A 185 -7.80 2.77 21.51
C ILE A 185 -6.35 3.25 21.58
N SER A 186 -6.10 4.56 21.55
CA SER A 186 -4.81 5.19 21.78
C SER A 186 -4.22 4.93 23.18
N ALA A 187 -5.03 4.71 24.21
CA ALA A 187 -4.57 4.39 25.56
C ALA A 187 -4.12 2.93 25.71
N LEU A 188 -4.50 2.06 24.79
CA LEU A 188 -4.12 0.62 24.79
C LEU A 188 -2.67 0.37 24.36
N ILE A 189 -1.93 1.37 23.89
CA ILE A 189 -0.59 1.22 23.34
C ILE A 189 0.53 1.60 24.31
N GLY A 190 0.23 2.29 25.42
CA GLY A 190 1.26 2.95 26.24
C GLY A 190 1.65 2.32 27.55
N SER A 191 0.78 1.61 28.24
CA SER A 191 1.09 1.07 29.57
C SER A 191 0.02 0.10 30.05
N PHE A 192 0.27 -1.19 29.97
CA PHE A 192 -0.68 -2.16 30.47
C PHE A 192 -0.03 -3.29 31.26
N GLU A 193 -0.38 -3.39 32.56
CA GLU A 193 -0.14 -4.57 33.37
C GLU A 193 -1.28 -5.59 33.18
N PRO A 194 -0.95 -6.89 32.98
CA PRO A 194 -1.96 -7.90 32.67
C PRO A 194 -2.77 -8.31 33.90
N ARG A 195 -4.10 -8.25 33.80
CA ARG A 195 -4.99 -8.98 34.72
C ARG A 195 -5.59 -10.19 34.05
N ARG A 196 -5.62 -11.33 34.80
CA ARG A 196 -6.04 -12.68 34.36
C ARG A 196 -7.45 -12.70 33.78
N MET A 197 -7.62 -13.44 32.68
CA MET A 197 -8.91 -13.74 32.07
C MET A 197 -9.73 -14.81 32.80
N ILE A 198 -11.05 -14.64 32.67
CA ILE A 198 -12.03 -15.67 33.08
C ILE A 198 -12.34 -16.51 31.82
N PRO A 199 -12.11 -17.84 31.81
CA PRO A 199 -12.25 -18.71 30.64
C PRO A 199 -13.64 -18.72 29.99
N ASP A 200 -14.71 -18.41 30.72
CA ASP A 200 -16.09 -18.48 30.26
C ASP A 200 -16.52 -17.39 29.26
N ILE A 201 -15.77 -16.29 29.18
CA ILE A 201 -16.09 -15.20 28.26
C ILE A 201 -15.69 -15.57 26.82
N MET A 202 -14.68 -16.40 26.63
CA MET A 202 -14.21 -16.86 25.31
C MET A 202 -15.20 -17.75 24.56
N ASN A 203 -16.11 -18.40 25.26
CA ASN A 203 -17.04 -19.39 24.70
C ASN A 203 -18.29 -18.75 24.04
N LYS A 204 -18.54 -17.45 24.22
CA LYS A 204 -19.69 -16.78 23.60
C LYS A 204 -19.28 -16.19 22.24
N PRO A 205 -19.94 -16.59 21.14
CA PRO A 205 -19.57 -16.14 19.78
C PRO A 205 -19.62 -14.62 19.58
N GLU A 206 -20.43 -13.92 20.34
CA GLU A 206 -20.55 -12.45 20.31
C GLU A 206 -19.31 -11.76 20.88
N ASN A 207 -18.76 -12.28 21.97
CA ASN A 207 -17.55 -11.75 22.60
C ASN A 207 -16.30 -11.99 21.70
N LEU A 208 -16.26 -13.15 21.02
CA LEU A 208 -15.16 -13.47 20.12
C LEU A 208 -15.07 -12.51 18.94
N ARG A 209 -16.22 -12.06 18.41
CA ARG A 209 -16.26 -11.04 17.33
C ARG A 209 -15.74 -9.69 17.79
N ALA A 210 -16.11 -9.25 18.99
CA ALA A 210 -15.65 -7.97 19.53
C ALA A 210 -14.14 -7.99 19.81
N VAL A 211 -13.63 -9.06 20.42
CA VAL A 211 -12.19 -9.25 20.65
C VAL A 211 -11.43 -9.29 19.34
N ALA A 212 -11.89 -10.07 18.37
CA ALA A 212 -11.24 -10.15 17.07
C ALA A 212 -11.27 -8.82 16.32
N LYS A 213 -12.32 -8.01 16.45
CA LYS A 213 -12.40 -6.67 15.89
C LYS A 213 -11.38 -5.72 16.53
N ALA A 214 -11.23 -5.77 17.86
CA ALA A 214 -10.23 -4.97 18.59
C ALA A 214 -8.80 -5.38 18.21
N VAL A 215 -8.49 -6.68 18.22
CA VAL A 215 -7.22 -7.25 17.78
C VAL A 215 -6.88 -6.81 16.34
N SER A 216 -7.86 -6.95 15.45
CA SER A 216 -7.71 -6.54 14.07
C SER A 216 -7.41 -5.05 13.92
N ALA A 217 -8.09 -4.19 14.67
CA ALA A 217 -7.87 -2.75 14.64
C ALA A 217 -6.43 -2.37 15.04
N VAL A 218 -5.87 -3.00 16.07
CA VAL A 218 -4.48 -2.77 16.51
C VAL A 218 -3.49 -3.23 15.45
N ILE A 219 -3.64 -4.45 14.93
CA ILE A 219 -2.75 -4.98 13.89
C ILE A 219 -2.82 -4.13 12.63
N VAL A 220 -4.02 -3.77 12.18
CA VAL A 220 -4.25 -2.93 11.00
C VAL A 220 -3.60 -1.56 11.16
N ARG A 221 -3.75 -0.92 12.31
CA ARG A 221 -3.12 0.37 12.62
C ARG A 221 -1.60 0.25 12.53
N HIS A 222 -1.01 -0.74 13.17
CA HIS A 222 0.44 -0.96 13.17
C HIS A 222 0.97 -1.27 11.75
N VAL A 223 0.27 -2.10 10.97
CA VAL A 223 0.59 -2.34 9.55
C VAL A 223 0.52 -1.05 8.75
N ASN A 224 -0.53 -0.24 8.96
CA ASN A 224 -0.70 1.04 8.27
C ASN A 224 0.47 2.00 8.56
N GLU A 225 0.86 2.15 9.82
CA GLU A 225 1.99 3.00 10.24
C GLU A 225 3.30 2.54 9.61
N ILE A 226 3.59 1.23 9.63
CA ILE A 226 4.80 0.67 9.02
C ILE A 226 4.82 0.94 7.51
N ILE A 227 3.70 0.72 6.82
CA ILE A 227 3.65 0.93 5.37
C ILE A 227 3.79 2.41 5.03
N GLN A 228 3.13 3.31 5.73
CA GLN A 228 3.26 4.75 5.47
C GLN A 228 4.70 5.24 5.64
N ARG A 229 5.40 4.78 6.70
CA ARG A 229 6.81 5.12 6.93
C ARG A 229 7.76 4.54 5.88
N ARG A 230 7.46 3.34 5.38
CA ARG A 230 8.33 2.57 4.46
C ARG A 230 7.79 2.48 3.04
N ALA A 231 6.77 3.26 2.70
CA ALA A 231 6.16 3.28 1.38
C ALA A 231 7.17 3.49 0.23
N PRO A 232 8.15 4.40 0.35
CA PRO A 232 9.17 4.58 -0.70
C PRO A 232 9.95 3.30 -1.00
N GLU A 233 10.19 2.46 0.02
CA GLU A 233 10.92 1.20 -0.18
C GLU A 233 10.12 0.17 -1.01
N LEU A 234 8.80 0.35 -1.17
CA LEU A 234 7.96 -0.50 -2.03
C LEU A 234 8.13 -0.17 -3.52
N LEU A 235 8.64 1.03 -3.84
CA LEU A 235 8.89 1.47 -5.21
C LEU A 235 10.30 1.08 -5.63
N GLY A 236 10.50 -0.16 -6.07
CA GLY A 236 11.71 -0.60 -6.74
C GLY A 236 11.70 -0.22 -8.22
N ARG A 237 12.72 -0.64 -8.97
CA ARG A 237 12.80 -0.42 -10.42
C ARG A 237 11.69 -1.13 -11.19
N ASP A 238 11.36 -2.36 -10.77
CA ASP A 238 10.33 -3.18 -11.42
C ASP A 238 8.94 -2.53 -11.23
N GLU A 239 8.65 -2.05 -10.00
CA GLU A 239 7.40 -1.38 -9.70
C GLU A 239 7.26 -0.05 -10.46
N VAL A 240 8.33 0.73 -10.54
CA VAL A 240 8.34 1.98 -11.31
C VAL A 240 8.19 1.72 -12.80
N GLN A 241 8.85 0.69 -13.33
CA GLN A 241 8.67 0.29 -14.72
C GLN A 241 7.21 -0.07 -15.01
N ALA A 242 6.58 -0.87 -14.16
CA ALA A 242 5.17 -1.24 -14.32
C ALA A 242 4.22 -0.03 -14.24
N ILE A 243 4.55 0.97 -13.40
CA ILE A 243 3.80 2.23 -13.33
C ILE A 243 3.95 3.00 -14.65
N LEU A 244 5.15 3.09 -15.19
CA LEU A 244 5.41 3.78 -16.45
C LEU A 244 4.76 3.05 -17.64
N ASP A 245 4.76 1.73 -17.66
CA ASP A 245 4.10 0.95 -18.72
C ASP A 245 2.58 1.18 -18.71
N THR A 246 1.97 1.20 -17.50
CA THR A 246 0.55 1.56 -17.35
C THR A 246 0.26 3.02 -17.73
N ALA A 247 1.21 3.93 -17.46
CA ALA A 247 1.08 5.33 -17.84
C ALA A 247 1.20 5.49 -19.37
N GLU A 248 2.08 4.73 -20.02
CA GLU A 248 2.28 4.75 -21.47
C GLU A 248 1.02 4.33 -22.26
N GLU A 249 0.23 3.40 -21.73
CA GLU A 249 -1.07 3.04 -22.31
C GLU A 249 -2.05 4.23 -22.36
N LYS A 250 -1.97 5.15 -21.40
CA LYS A 250 -2.89 6.30 -21.29
C LYS A 250 -2.30 7.60 -21.84
N TYR A 251 -1.01 7.78 -21.70
CA TYR A 251 -0.26 9.00 -22.01
C TYR A 251 1.00 8.67 -22.81
N PRO A 252 0.89 8.06 -24.03
CA PRO A 252 2.04 7.50 -24.75
C PRO A 252 3.09 8.55 -25.12
N VAL A 253 2.68 9.75 -25.49
CA VAL A 253 3.60 10.80 -25.96
C VAL A 253 4.52 11.25 -24.83
N VAL A 254 3.96 11.75 -23.73
CA VAL A 254 4.76 12.29 -22.61
C VAL A 254 5.53 11.19 -21.90
N THR A 255 4.98 9.96 -21.80
CA THR A 255 5.70 8.84 -21.19
C THR A 255 6.92 8.43 -22.03
N GLY A 256 6.76 8.38 -23.36
CA GLY A 256 7.87 8.10 -24.28
C GLY A 256 8.96 9.16 -24.19
N GLU A 257 8.59 10.43 -24.12
CA GLU A 257 9.51 11.56 -23.96
C GLU A 257 10.29 11.43 -22.63
N VAL A 258 9.62 11.27 -21.50
CA VAL A 258 10.26 11.10 -20.19
C VAL A 258 11.20 9.90 -20.17
N LYS A 259 10.80 8.75 -20.72
CA LYS A 259 11.65 7.56 -20.80
C LYS A 259 12.91 7.79 -21.64
N SER A 260 12.86 8.67 -22.64
CA SER A 260 14.02 9.00 -23.49
C SER A 260 14.99 9.99 -22.85
N LEU A 261 14.48 10.90 -22.01
CA LEU A 261 15.25 12.00 -21.41
C LEU A 261 15.77 11.69 -20.01
N ILE A 262 15.02 10.88 -19.22
CA ILE A 262 15.30 10.65 -17.80
C ILE A 262 15.49 9.16 -17.54
N SER A 263 16.57 8.81 -16.85
CA SER A 263 16.83 7.42 -16.47
C SER A 263 15.78 6.90 -15.48
N LEU A 264 15.45 5.61 -15.57
CA LEU A 264 14.54 4.93 -14.62
C LEU A 264 14.98 5.10 -13.16
N GLY A 265 16.29 5.23 -12.91
CA GLY A 265 16.84 5.45 -11.58
C GLY A 265 16.42 6.80 -10.99
N ILE A 266 16.49 7.87 -11.79
CA ILE A 266 16.09 9.23 -11.40
C ILE A 266 14.56 9.28 -11.22
N ILE A 267 13.79 8.72 -12.15
CA ILE A 267 12.33 8.66 -12.03
C ILE A 267 11.93 7.95 -10.72
N ARG A 268 12.58 6.81 -10.40
CA ARG A 268 12.35 6.10 -9.14
C ARG A 268 12.64 6.99 -7.94
N GLU A 269 13.76 7.69 -7.93
CA GLU A 269 14.16 8.58 -6.83
C GLU A 269 13.13 9.69 -6.61
N ILE A 270 12.66 10.31 -7.68
CA ILE A 270 11.63 11.35 -7.63
C ILE A 270 10.31 10.79 -7.09
N LEU A 271 9.84 9.65 -7.61
CA LEU A 271 8.60 9.03 -7.12
C LEU A 271 8.73 8.57 -5.65
N GLN A 272 9.88 8.04 -5.25
CA GLN A 272 10.17 7.72 -3.86
C GLN A 272 10.17 8.96 -2.97
N GLY A 273 10.71 10.07 -3.44
CA GLY A 273 10.71 11.35 -2.75
C GLY A 273 9.29 11.86 -2.52
N LEU A 274 8.44 11.90 -3.55
CA LEU A 274 7.03 12.28 -3.42
C LEU A 274 6.29 11.40 -2.40
N VAL A 275 6.42 10.08 -2.50
CA VAL A 275 5.77 9.12 -1.59
C VAL A 275 6.32 9.25 -0.16
N SER A 276 7.60 9.61 0.02
CA SER A 276 8.19 9.82 1.34
C SER A 276 7.59 11.01 2.07
N GLU A 277 7.09 11.98 1.32
CA GLU A 277 6.37 13.14 1.82
C GLU A 277 4.84 12.96 1.81
N GLN A 278 4.39 11.72 1.57
CA GLN A 278 2.97 11.34 1.49
C GLN A 278 2.20 12.02 0.34
N VAL A 279 2.91 12.47 -0.68
CA VAL A 279 2.30 12.98 -1.91
C VAL A 279 1.91 11.80 -2.80
N SER A 280 0.65 11.73 -3.15
CA SER A 280 0.11 10.67 -4.00
C SER A 280 0.63 10.76 -5.44
N ILE A 281 1.18 9.65 -5.93
CA ILE A 281 1.64 9.58 -7.33
C ILE A 281 0.54 9.14 -8.32
N ARG A 282 -0.73 9.15 -7.90
CA ARG A 282 -1.87 8.77 -8.75
C ARG A 282 -2.07 9.71 -9.95
N HIS A 283 -1.70 10.97 -9.82
CA HIS A 283 -1.82 11.98 -10.87
C HIS A 283 -0.60 11.93 -11.81
N MET A 284 -0.33 10.74 -12.36
CA MET A 284 0.87 10.46 -13.15
C MET A 284 1.01 11.35 -14.37
N SER A 285 -0.09 11.78 -15.01
CA SER A 285 -0.03 12.72 -16.14
C SER A 285 0.66 14.03 -15.76
N VAL A 286 0.26 14.64 -14.64
CA VAL A 286 0.85 15.90 -14.16
C VAL A 286 2.32 15.72 -13.77
N ILE A 287 2.65 14.57 -13.17
CA ILE A 287 4.02 14.24 -12.81
C ILE A 287 4.88 14.10 -14.07
N LEU A 288 4.41 13.38 -15.08
CA LEU A 288 5.14 13.14 -16.32
C LEU A 288 5.32 14.43 -17.15
N GLU A 289 4.27 15.26 -17.27
CA GLU A 289 4.36 16.57 -17.93
C GLU A 289 5.43 17.44 -17.25
N THR A 290 5.38 17.54 -15.91
CA THR A 290 6.38 18.32 -15.18
C THR A 290 7.80 17.74 -15.36
N LEU A 291 7.95 16.41 -15.42
CA LEU A 291 9.24 15.77 -15.67
C LEU A 291 9.76 16.06 -17.07
N ALA A 292 8.91 16.01 -18.10
CA ALA A 292 9.28 16.31 -19.48
C ALA A 292 9.71 17.77 -19.64
N ASP A 293 8.93 18.71 -19.09
CA ASP A 293 9.27 20.13 -19.09
C ASP A 293 10.65 20.38 -18.46
N TRP A 294 10.89 19.81 -17.27
CA TRP A 294 12.16 19.99 -16.56
C TRP A 294 13.34 19.32 -17.25
N ALA A 295 13.15 18.17 -17.86
CA ALA A 295 14.20 17.46 -18.59
C ALA A 295 14.76 18.29 -19.75
N SER A 296 13.94 19.17 -20.34
CA SER A 296 14.34 20.07 -21.44
C SER A 296 15.32 21.16 -20.99
N PHE A 297 15.33 21.52 -19.69
CA PHE A 297 16.26 22.53 -19.14
C PHE A 297 17.63 21.94 -18.73
N GLY A 298 17.80 20.63 -18.79
CA GLY A 298 19.03 19.94 -18.43
C GLY A 298 18.98 19.29 -17.04
N PRO A 299 20.08 18.66 -16.58
CA PRO A 299 20.11 17.93 -15.33
C PRO A 299 19.93 18.86 -14.12
N ALA A 300 18.97 18.51 -13.26
CA ALA A 300 18.70 19.18 -12.01
C ALA A 300 18.67 18.17 -10.84
N PRO A 301 18.98 18.59 -9.60
CA PRO A 301 18.82 17.73 -8.42
C PRO A 301 17.39 17.25 -8.28
N SER A 302 17.22 15.98 -7.83
CA SER A 302 15.91 15.36 -7.68
C SER A 302 14.99 16.14 -6.73
N GLU A 303 15.56 16.78 -5.70
CA GLU A 303 14.81 17.60 -4.72
C GLU A 303 14.17 18.82 -5.40
N VAL A 304 14.85 19.46 -6.35
CA VAL A 304 14.30 20.61 -7.08
C VAL A 304 13.12 20.17 -7.94
N ILE A 305 13.27 19.04 -8.62
CA ILE A 305 12.21 18.48 -9.47
C ILE A 305 11.00 18.07 -8.61
N ILE A 306 11.22 17.47 -7.44
CA ILE A 306 10.17 17.13 -6.49
C ILE A 306 9.37 18.36 -6.07
N GLU A 307 10.05 19.48 -5.74
CA GLU A 307 9.37 20.74 -5.41
C GLU A 307 8.49 21.26 -6.54
N GLN A 308 8.96 21.16 -7.78
CA GLN A 308 8.18 21.60 -8.94
C GLN A 308 6.96 20.69 -9.18
N ILE A 309 7.13 19.39 -9.08
CA ILE A 309 6.01 18.45 -9.17
C ILE A 309 4.99 18.74 -8.06
N ARG A 310 5.43 19.02 -6.83
CA ARG A 310 4.54 19.38 -5.74
C ARG A 310 3.77 20.66 -6.04
N GLN A 311 4.41 21.69 -6.62
CA GLN A 311 3.72 22.92 -7.05
C GLN A 311 2.68 22.62 -8.14
N SER A 312 2.99 21.75 -9.09
CA SER A 312 2.03 21.31 -10.11
C SER A 312 0.87 20.51 -9.50
N LEU A 313 1.10 19.78 -8.42
CA LEU A 313 0.12 19.00 -7.67
C LEU A 313 -0.53 19.75 -6.50
N LYS A 314 -0.29 21.05 -6.34
CA LYS A 314 -0.70 21.86 -5.17
C LYS A 314 -2.19 21.69 -4.81
N ARG A 315 -3.07 21.71 -5.83
CA ARG A 315 -4.50 21.54 -5.59
C ARG A 315 -4.82 20.17 -5.01
N GLN A 316 -4.26 19.11 -5.57
CA GLN A 316 -4.45 17.74 -5.13
C GLN A 316 -3.92 17.53 -3.71
N ILE A 317 -2.75 18.10 -3.40
CA ILE A 317 -2.14 18.02 -2.07
C ILE A 317 -3.02 18.75 -1.04
N CYS A 318 -3.44 19.99 -1.32
CA CYS A 318 -4.25 20.75 -0.39
C CYS A 318 -5.64 20.14 -0.14
N LEU A 319 -6.26 19.54 -1.16
CA LEU A 319 -7.56 18.87 -1.03
C LEU A 319 -7.53 17.64 -0.11
N GLU A 320 -6.38 17.03 0.13
CA GLU A 320 -6.29 15.92 1.09
C GLU A 320 -6.41 16.37 2.55
N TYR A 321 -6.17 17.65 2.82
CA TYR A 321 -6.17 18.23 4.17
C TYR A 321 -7.24 19.30 4.39
N ALA A 322 -7.85 19.81 3.33
CA ALA A 322 -8.93 20.78 3.40
C ALA A 322 -10.26 20.12 3.78
N ASP A 323 -11.11 20.86 4.45
CA ASP A 323 -12.48 20.45 4.75
C ASP A 323 -13.42 20.59 3.51
N ASP A 324 -14.67 20.15 3.67
CA ASP A 324 -15.70 20.23 2.61
C ASP A 324 -15.98 21.65 2.11
N LYS A 325 -15.57 22.68 2.88
CA LYS A 325 -15.68 24.10 2.53
C LYS A 325 -14.41 24.65 1.89
N LEU A 326 -13.49 23.80 1.49
CA LEU A 326 -12.18 24.16 0.94
C LEU A 326 -11.35 25.03 1.92
N THR A 327 -11.51 24.79 3.24
CA THR A 327 -10.72 25.48 4.26
C THR A 327 -9.61 24.57 4.76
N LEU A 328 -8.38 25.03 4.61
CA LEU A 328 -7.17 24.39 5.08
C LEU A 328 -6.74 25.00 6.41
N ARG A 329 -6.88 24.24 7.50
CA ARG A 329 -6.42 24.65 8.81
C ARG A 329 -4.95 24.32 8.98
N VAL A 330 -4.16 25.31 9.39
CA VAL A 330 -2.72 25.18 9.44
C VAL A 330 -2.12 25.72 10.73
N LEU A 331 -0.98 25.17 11.14
CA LEU A 331 -0.07 25.81 12.05
C LEU A 331 0.94 26.65 11.24
N THR A 332 1.31 27.80 11.75
CA THR A 332 2.37 28.63 11.17
C THR A 332 3.61 28.61 12.04
N LEU A 333 4.76 28.92 11.47
CA LEU A 333 6.01 29.12 12.22
C LEU A 333 6.22 30.58 12.55
N GLU A 334 6.78 30.85 13.72
CA GLU A 334 7.34 32.16 14.03
C GLU A 334 8.39 32.54 12.97
N PRO A 335 8.46 33.82 12.53
CA PRO A 335 9.38 34.27 11.48
C PRO A 335 10.86 33.93 11.71
N LYS A 336 11.30 33.87 12.97
CA LYS A 336 12.66 33.47 13.32
C LYS A 336 12.87 31.98 13.04
N MET A 337 11.95 31.12 13.49
CA MET A 337 12.02 29.67 13.26
C MET A 337 11.94 29.32 11.77
N ASP A 338 11.08 30.02 11.01
CA ASP A 338 10.99 29.82 9.55
C ASP A 338 12.32 30.19 8.84
N LYS A 339 12.96 31.29 9.24
CA LYS A 339 14.29 31.68 8.74
C LYS A 339 15.39 30.68 9.11
N ASP A 340 15.35 30.14 10.33
CA ASP A 340 16.32 29.15 10.78
C ASP A 340 16.25 27.89 9.94
N PHE A 341 15.05 27.39 9.62
CA PHE A 341 14.88 26.28 8.69
C PHE A 341 15.25 26.66 7.24
N ALA A 342 15.01 27.90 6.81
CA ALA A 342 15.33 28.37 5.46
C ALA A 342 16.84 28.54 5.21
N SER A 343 17.65 28.77 6.25
CA SER A 343 19.09 29.03 6.16
C SER A 343 19.97 27.78 6.19
N GLN A 344 19.45 26.63 5.76
CA GLN A 344 20.13 25.32 5.75
C GLN A 344 20.54 24.87 7.15
N GLY A 345 19.55 24.63 7.99
CA GLY A 345 19.76 23.97 9.28
C GLY A 345 21.03 24.45 9.94
N ALA A 346 21.05 25.72 10.35
CA ALA A 346 22.17 26.20 11.13
C ALA A 346 22.53 25.12 12.13
N ALA A 347 23.78 24.75 12.23
CA ALA A 347 24.31 23.74 13.13
C ALA A 347 23.94 24.13 14.58
N THR A 348 22.65 23.98 14.88
CA THR A 348 22.13 24.10 16.23
C THR A 348 22.55 22.83 16.92
N GLY A 349 23.11 22.95 18.09
CA GLY A 349 23.49 21.79 18.89
C GLY A 349 22.32 20.84 19.04
N ASP A 350 22.59 19.56 19.21
CA ASP A 350 21.59 18.48 19.31
C ASP A 350 20.42 18.83 20.24
N GLN A 351 20.69 19.57 21.33
CA GLN A 351 19.69 20.02 22.32
C GLN A 351 18.67 21.02 21.74
N GLU A 352 19.09 21.95 20.90
CA GLU A 352 18.20 22.95 20.29
C GLU A 352 17.33 22.31 19.21
N ALA A 353 17.89 21.36 18.45
CA ALA A 353 17.16 20.58 17.48
C ALA A 353 16.06 19.76 18.17
N GLU A 354 16.38 19.09 19.28
CA GLU A 354 15.41 18.31 20.05
C GLU A 354 14.32 19.19 20.66
N ASN A 355 14.67 20.36 21.20
CA ASN A 355 13.70 21.31 21.74
C ASN A 355 12.72 21.80 20.65
N ARG A 356 13.21 22.11 19.44
CA ARG A 356 12.37 22.50 18.31
C ARG A 356 11.43 21.38 17.88
N GLU A 357 11.91 20.15 17.78
CA GLU A 357 11.07 19.00 17.47
C GLU A 357 9.97 18.77 18.52
N ASN A 358 10.29 18.95 19.81
CA ASN A 358 9.32 18.80 20.90
C ASN A 358 8.24 19.88 20.85
N LEU A 359 8.62 21.13 20.54
CA LEU A 359 7.66 22.24 20.35
C LEU A 359 6.71 21.96 19.19
N ILE A 360 7.25 21.52 18.05
CA ILE A 360 6.45 21.15 16.88
C ILE A 360 5.53 19.98 17.22
N SER A 361 6.04 18.95 17.91
CA SER A 361 5.25 17.78 18.30
C SER A 361 4.08 18.16 19.22
N SER A 362 4.29 19.04 20.18
CA SER A 362 3.24 19.51 21.11
C SER A 362 2.17 20.32 20.37
N ALA A 363 2.57 21.18 19.43
CA ALA A 363 1.64 21.97 18.64
C ALA A 363 0.80 21.09 17.70
N VAL A 364 1.43 20.11 17.06
CA VAL A 364 0.76 19.12 16.20
C VAL A 364 -0.23 18.29 16.99
N GLN A 365 0.14 17.82 18.17
CA GLN A 365 -0.77 17.07 19.06
C GLN A 365 -1.98 17.91 19.43
N GLY A 366 -1.81 19.20 19.79
CA GLY A 366 -2.91 20.09 20.09
C GLY A 366 -3.85 20.34 18.89
N MET A 367 -3.35 20.23 17.66
CA MET A 367 -4.15 20.29 16.45
C MET A 367 -4.96 19.00 16.23
N GLU A 368 -4.31 17.84 16.41
CA GLU A 368 -4.96 16.52 16.30
C GLU A 368 -6.05 16.31 17.37
N GLU A 369 -5.84 16.80 18.60
CA GLU A 369 -6.83 16.76 19.68
C GLU A 369 -8.11 17.56 19.34
N LYS A 370 -7.99 18.60 18.51
CA LYS A 370 -9.12 19.35 17.95
C LYS A 370 -9.77 18.66 16.74
N GLY A 371 -9.26 17.51 16.33
CA GLY A 371 -9.75 16.73 15.19
C GLY A 371 -9.30 17.26 13.83
N PHE A 372 -8.28 18.12 13.77
CA PHE A 372 -7.77 18.67 12.52
C PHE A 372 -6.58 17.85 12.02
N PRO A 373 -6.43 17.68 10.69
CA PRO A 373 -5.24 17.03 10.12
C PRO A 373 -3.99 17.88 10.42
N PRO A 374 -2.86 17.26 10.75
CA PRO A 374 -1.64 18.00 11.10
C PRO A 374 -1.00 18.60 9.84
N VAL A 375 -1.09 19.92 9.70
CA VAL A 375 -0.53 20.69 8.59
C VAL A 375 0.26 21.88 9.11
N ILE A 376 1.50 22.04 8.67
CA ILE A 376 2.30 23.24 8.91
C ILE A 376 2.49 23.99 7.59
N LEU A 377 2.29 25.31 7.63
CA LEU A 377 2.54 26.22 6.52
C LEU A 377 3.81 27.03 6.80
N CYS A 378 4.75 27.04 5.88
CA CYS A 378 6.05 27.71 6.01
C CYS A 378 6.50 28.33 4.70
N SER A 379 7.68 28.98 4.71
CA SER A 379 8.30 29.47 3.47
C SER A 379 8.78 28.34 2.57
N PRO A 380 8.88 28.55 1.24
CA PRO A 380 9.36 27.54 0.30
C PRO A 380 10.77 27.02 0.64
N LYS A 381 11.63 27.90 1.16
CA LYS A 381 13.01 27.56 1.53
C LYS A 381 13.08 26.71 2.80
N ALA A 382 12.17 26.90 3.75
CA ALA A 382 12.13 26.16 5.01
C ALA A 382 11.47 24.78 4.86
N ARG A 383 10.56 24.59 3.88
CA ARG A 383 9.68 23.43 3.75
C ARG A 383 10.42 22.10 3.79
N SER A 384 11.41 21.93 2.93
CA SER A 384 12.17 20.68 2.79
C SER A 384 12.91 20.35 4.09
N GLN A 385 13.59 21.31 4.68
CA GLN A 385 14.36 21.14 5.93
C GLN A 385 13.44 20.84 7.12
N LEU A 386 12.31 21.53 7.22
CA LEU A 386 11.30 21.27 8.24
C LEU A 386 10.72 19.85 8.13
N LYS A 387 10.41 19.42 6.90
CA LYS A 387 9.90 18.06 6.67
C LYS A 387 10.93 17.01 7.06
N GLU A 388 12.19 17.19 6.69
CA GLU A 388 13.25 16.24 7.05
C GLU A 388 13.47 16.18 8.57
N ALA A 389 13.51 17.32 9.26
CA ALA A 389 13.66 17.39 10.70
C ALA A 389 12.50 16.70 11.45
N THR A 390 11.26 16.82 10.95
CA THR A 390 10.08 16.27 11.63
C THR A 390 9.73 14.85 11.22
N ARG A 391 10.27 14.32 10.12
CA ARG A 391 9.91 13.05 9.50
C ARG A 391 9.98 11.84 10.43
N ARG A 392 10.96 11.83 11.36
CA ARG A 392 11.17 10.70 12.28
C ARG A 392 10.09 10.62 13.35
N LYS A 393 9.74 11.75 13.99
CA LYS A 393 8.77 11.82 15.09
C LYS A 393 7.33 11.98 14.57
N LEU A 394 7.14 12.75 13.51
CA LEU A 394 5.85 13.13 12.95
C LEU A 394 5.72 12.71 11.47
N PRO A 395 5.71 11.42 11.16
CA PRO A 395 5.65 10.95 9.77
C PRO A 395 4.40 11.42 9.02
N ASN A 396 3.30 11.62 9.73
CA ASN A 396 1.99 12.03 9.17
C ASN A 396 1.84 13.56 9.03
N LEU A 397 2.82 14.34 9.48
CA LEU A 397 2.79 15.79 9.37
C LEU A 397 2.92 16.21 7.90
N ALA A 398 1.95 16.96 7.41
CA ALA A 398 2.03 17.63 6.13
C ALA A 398 2.77 18.97 6.33
N VAL A 399 3.80 19.19 5.53
CA VAL A 399 4.51 20.48 5.48
C VAL A 399 4.28 21.09 4.12
N LEU A 400 3.60 22.23 4.07
CA LEU A 400 3.26 22.97 2.87
C LEU A 400 3.97 24.31 2.83
N SER A 401 4.33 24.73 1.61
CA SER A 401 4.82 26.10 1.39
C SER A 401 3.68 27.02 0.95
N TYR A 402 3.84 28.33 1.14
CA TYR A 402 2.86 29.32 0.65
C TYR A 402 2.63 29.23 -0.87
N MET A 403 3.64 28.75 -1.63
CA MET A 403 3.54 28.58 -3.09
C MET A 403 2.67 27.39 -3.50
N GLU A 404 2.46 26.45 -2.58
CA GLU A 404 1.62 25.27 -2.79
C GLU A 404 0.16 25.51 -2.48
N ILE A 405 -0.24 26.71 -2.10
CA ILE A 405 -1.65 27.04 -1.78
C ILE A 405 -2.33 27.55 -3.06
N PRO A 406 -3.36 26.86 -3.57
CA PRO A 406 -4.16 27.37 -4.68
C PRO A 406 -5.04 28.54 -4.23
N PRO A 407 -5.39 29.49 -5.13
CA PRO A 407 -6.16 30.67 -4.78
C PRO A 407 -7.60 30.39 -4.36
N ASP A 408 -8.13 29.23 -4.67
CA ASP A 408 -9.48 28.79 -4.32
C ASP A 408 -9.56 28.06 -2.96
N ILE A 409 -8.43 27.84 -2.29
CA ILE A 409 -8.38 27.25 -0.96
C ILE A 409 -8.17 28.32 0.10
N LYS A 410 -9.10 28.40 1.03
CA LYS A 410 -9.00 29.32 2.17
C LYS A 410 -8.05 28.75 3.22
N VAL A 411 -7.09 29.55 3.66
CA VAL A 411 -6.18 29.18 4.75
C VAL A 411 -6.67 29.78 6.06
N GLU A 412 -6.78 28.93 7.09
CA GLU A 412 -7.15 29.33 8.44
C GLU A 412 -6.04 28.93 9.42
N PRO A 413 -5.23 29.90 9.94
CA PRO A 413 -4.26 29.62 10.97
C PRO A 413 -4.96 29.25 12.29
N VAL A 414 -4.63 28.09 12.84
CA VAL A 414 -5.19 27.59 14.11
C VAL A 414 -4.21 27.67 15.27
N GLY A 415 -2.98 28.07 15.00
CA GLY A 415 -1.92 28.32 15.98
C GLY A 415 -0.61 28.71 15.32
N GLU A 416 0.29 29.27 16.13
CA GLU A 416 1.64 29.62 15.73
C GLU A 416 2.63 28.92 16.65
N ILE A 417 3.65 28.29 16.05
CA ILE A 417 4.73 27.61 16.76
C ILE A 417 5.82 28.66 17.04
N ARG A 418 6.01 28.97 18.31
CA ARG A 418 6.97 29.98 18.76
C ARG A 418 8.10 29.35 19.57
N HIS A 419 9.27 29.88 19.46
CA HIS A 419 10.36 29.56 20.39
C HIS A 419 9.91 30.01 21.80
N LYS A 420 9.93 29.09 22.77
CA LYS A 420 9.89 29.52 24.18
C LYS A 420 11.22 30.16 24.47
N GLY A 421 11.24 31.51 24.61
CA GLY A 421 12.37 32.27 25.01
C GLY A 421 12.90 31.86 26.39
#